data_5b8b2a933177ec50e47939b1940c0183
#
_entry.id   5b8b2a933177ec50e47939b1940c0183
#
_cell.length_a   1.000
_cell.length_b   1.000
_cell.length_c   1.000
_cell.angle_alpha   90.00
_cell.angle_beta   90.00
_cell.angle_gamma   90.00
#
_symmetry.space_group_name_H-M   'P 1'
#
loop_
_entity.id
_entity.type
_entity.pdbx_description
1 polymer ?
#
loop_
_entity_poly.entity_id
_entity_poly.type
_entity_poly.pdbx_seq_one_letter_code
_entity_poly.pdbx_strand_id
1 'polypeptide(L)'
;MKKVLLLCMSMLLGAMLVAGCGSEEKETSSATGGSDKPIVIGLDDSYPPMGFKDENNEIVGFDVDLAKEATKRLNRPVEFKAIDWSSKEAELKSGRVDILWNGLDITEKRKENMLFSDPYMKNRQVIFVPVNSDIKSLDQLKGKVIGTQSGSTTEDFLDNNQDYAAQFAEVKKYGDYIDAFMDLENGRIDAVVTDELIGTYYMQKHADSFKETDIVVGEPTDFGIAFAKDNQALRDEVQKVMNEMKADGTIAKISEKWFGKDITTK
;
A
#
# COMPACT_ATOMS: atom_id res chain seq x y z
N MET A 1 13.85 -14.53 73.16
CA MET A 1 15.04 -14.88 73.97
C MET A 1 16.23 -14.97 73.03
N LYS A 2 17.14 -14.06 73.28
CA LYS A 2 18.61 -14.22 73.25
C LYS A 2 19.19 -14.61 71.90
N LYS A 3 19.93 -13.83 71.31
CA LYS A 3 21.25 -13.12 71.57
C LYS A 3 22.14 -13.52 70.36
N VAL A 4 22.64 -12.57 69.55
CA VAL A 4 23.96 -11.92 69.72
C VAL A 4 25.11 -12.84 69.22
N LEU A 5 26.04 -12.48 68.40
CA LEU A 5 26.93 -11.34 68.28
C LEU A 5 28.09 -11.71 67.32
N LEU A 6 28.57 -10.74 66.59
CA LEU A 6 29.98 -10.30 66.40
C LEU A 6 30.89 -11.12 65.47
N LEU A 7 31.46 -10.50 64.52
CA LEU A 7 32.57 -9.52 64.34
C LEU A 7 33.90 -10.20 64.01
N CYS A 8 34.57 -9.70 63.05
CA CYS A 8 35.95 -9.32 62.81
C CYS A 8 36.36 -9.56 61.36
N MET A 9 36.58 -8.58 60.53
CA MET A 9 37.68 -7.62 60.44
C MET A 9 39.07 -8.26 60.22
N SER A 10 39.64 -8.05 59.05
CA SER A 10 40.98 -7.55 58.78
C SER A 10 41.37 -7.51 57.31
N MET A 11 41.65 -6.32 56.92
CA MET A 11 42.61 -5.80 55.98
C MET A 11 43.75 -6.73 55.54
N LEU A 12 44.17 -6.64 54.28
CA LEU A 12 45.53 -6.29 53.89
C LEU A 12 45.65 -5.90 52.40
N LEU A 13 46.33 -4.83 52.23
CA LEU A 13 46.80 -4.15 51.05
C LEU A 13 47.71 -5.02 50.17
N GLY A 14 47.64 -4.81 48.85
CA GLY A 14 48.64 -5.25 47.88
C GLY A 14 48.47 -4.60 46.55
N ALA A 15 49.09 -3.44 46.38
CA ALA A 15 49.21 -2.75 45.11
C ALA A 15 50.26 -3.44 44.23
N MET A 16 49.95 -3.72 42.95
CA MET A 16 50.94 -3.84 41.89
C MET A 16 50.39 -3.25 40.61
N LEU A 17 50.98 -2.13 40.24
CA LEU A 17 50.90 -1.50 38.93
C LEU A 17 51.64 -2.35 37.89
N VAL A 18 50.96 -2.76 36.80
CA VAL A 18 51.62 -3.11 35.57
C VAL A 18 50.91 -2.33 34.46
N ALA A 19 51.61 -1.36 33.91
CA ALA A 19 51.27 -0.66 32.70
C ALA A 19 51.45 -1.59 31.50
N GLY A 20 50.37 -1.87 30.81
CA GLY A 20 50.33 -2.54 29.52
C GLY A 20 49.56 -1.70 28.55
N CYS A 21 50.24 -0.94 27.69
CA CYS A 21 49.68 -0.38 26.49
C CYS A 21 49.24 -1.52 25.55
N GLY A 22 47.95 -1.75 25.44
CA GLY A 22 47.34 -2.55 24.40
C GLY A 22 46.39 -1.64 23.61
N SER A 23 46.72 -1.41 22.38
CA SER A 23 45.84 -0.73 21.38
C SER A 23 44.55 -1.53 21.28
N GLU A 24 43.46 -1.05 21.82
CA GLU A 24 42.13 -1.51 21.45
C GLU A 24 41.80 -0.97 20.06
N GLU A 25 42.01 -1.80 19.05
CA GLU A 25 41.27 -1.68 17.80
C GLU A 25 39.79 -1.79 18.14
N LYS A 26 39.08 -0.66 18.08
CA LYS A 26 37.62 -0.65 17.98
C LYS A 26 37.26 -1.35 16.69
N GLU A 27 37.01 -2.65 16.76
CA GLU A 27 36.17 -3.30 15.78
C GLU A 27 34.81 -2.59 15.81
N THR A 28 34.58 -1.70 14.85
CA THR A 28 33.26 -1.27 14.45
C THR A 28 32.57 -2.49 13.86
N SER A 29 31.98 -3.32 14.73
CA SER A 29 30.95 -4.24 14.27
C SER A 29 29.82 -3.38 13.73
N SER A 30 29.77 -3.25 12.41
CA SER A 30 28.56 -2.87 11.70
C SER A 30 27.54 -3.97 11.98
N ALA A 31 26.75 -3.77 13.05
CA ALA A 31 25.57 -4.55 13.30
C ALA A 31 24.58 -4.29 12.16
N THR A 32 24.60 -5.14 11.14
CA THR A 32 23.48 -5.39 10.28
C THR A 32 22.43 -6.16 11.06
N GLY A 33 21.96 -5.56 12.15
CA GLY A 33 20.85 -6.07 12.94
C GLY A 33 19.58 -5.58 12.31
N GLY A 34 18.94 -6.42 11.48
CA GLY A 34 17.55 -6.20 11.11
C GLY A 34 16.72 -6.06 12.40
N SER A 35 15.81 -5.12 12.44
CA SER A 35 14.88 -5.00 13.56
C SER A 35 14.01 -6.26 13.61
N ASP A 36 13.93 -6.95 14.75
CA ASP A 36 13.02 -8.09 14.94
C ASP A 36 11.53 -7.68 14.87
N LYS A 37 11.26 -6.37 14.91
CA LYS A 37 9.91 -5.83 14.77
C LYS A 37 9.44 -5.95 13.31
N PRO A 38 8.26 -6.56 13.06
CA PRO A 38 7.70 -6.62 11.71
C PRO A 38 7.42 -5.22 11.15
N ILE A 39 7.50 -5.11 9.83
CA ILE A 39 6.93 -3.99 9.09
C ILE A 39 5.44 -4.29 8.89
N VAL A 40 4.57 -3.44 9.44
CA VAL A 40 3.13 -3.56 9.29
C VAL A 40 2.67 -2.80 8.05
N ILE A 41 2.12 -3.53 7.07
CA ILE A 41 1.64 -2.96 5.80
C ILE A 41 0.13 -2.94 5.80
N GLY A 42 -0.45 -1.74 5.72
CA GLY A 42 -1.88 -1.54 5.55
C GLY A 42 -2.30 -1.67 4.10
N LEU A 43 -3.37 -2.42 3.85
CA LEU A 43 -3.96 -2.63 2.54
C LEU A 43 -5.47 -2.84 2.64
N ASP A 44 -6.19 -2.60 1.54
CA ASP A 44 -7.54 -3.09 1.32
C ASP A 44 -7.45 -4.55 0.84
N ASP A 45 -7.98 -5.49 1.60
CA ASP A 45 -7.94 -6.92 1.27
C ASP A 45 -9.02 -7.37 0.26
N SER A 46 -9.63 -6.40 -0.40
CA SER A 46 -10.64 -6.53 -1.46
C SER A 46 -10.26 -5.80 -2.75
N TYR A 47 -8.95 -5.58 -3.01
CA TYR A 47 -8.44 -4.77 -4.11
C TYR A 47 -7.56 -5.56 -5.11
N PRO A 48 -8.11 -6.61 -5.77
CA PRO A 48 -7.38 -7.40 -6.75
C PRO A 48 -7.06 -6.59 -8.03
N PRO A 49 -5.91 -6.84 -8.69
CA PRO A 49 -4.91 -7.84 -8.38
C PRO A 49 -3.78 -7.33 -7.47
N MET A 50 -3.90 -6.12 -6.86
CA MET A 50 -2.83 -5.49 -6.09
C MET A 50 -2.67 -6.12 -4.70
N GLY A 51 -3.77 -6.22 -3.91
CA GLY A 51 -3.80 -6.89 -2.63
C GLY A 51 -5.22 -7.36 -2.31
N PHE A 52 -5.41 -8.64 -2.06
CA PHE A 52 -6.73 -9.21 -1.81
C PHE A 52 -6.63 -10.56 -1.11
N LYS A 53 -7.76 -11.03 -0.56
CA LYS A 53 -7.87 -12.40 -0.05
C LYS A 53 -8.20 -13.37 -1.18
N ASP A 54 -7.44 -14.45 -1.25
CA ASP A 54 -7.73 -15.57 -2.15
C ASP A 54 -8.81 -16.51 -1.57
N GLU A 55 -9.08 -17.61 -2.28
CA GLU A 55 -10.06 -18.63 -1.89
C GLU A 55 -9.70 -19.34 -0.55
N ASN A 56 -8.43 -19.28 -0.14
CA ASN A 56 -7.96 -19.82 1.14
C ASN A 56 -7.94 -18.77 2.26
N ASN A 57 -8.47 -17.57 2.00
CA ASN A 57 -8.43 -16.41 2.89
C ASN A 57 -7.01 -15.89 3.19
N GLU A 58 -6.05 -16.19 2.29
CA GLU A 58 -4.69 -15.69 2.36
C GLU A 58 -4.57 -14.36 1.62
N ILE A 59 -3.83 -13.41 2.20
CA ILE A 59 -3.54 -12.13 1.55
C ILE A 59 -2.50 -12.34 0.46
N VAL A 60 -2.90 -12.08 -0.78
CA VAL A 60 -2.12 -12.25 -2.01
C VAL A 60 -2.26 -11.02 -2.90
N GLY A 61 -1.41 -10.89 -3.92
CA GLY A 61 -1.50 -9.80 -4.90
C GLY A 61 -0.13 -9.36 -5.39
N PHE A 62 -0.15 -8.50 -6.40
CA PHE A 62 1.06 -7.94 -6.99
C PHE A 62 1.86 -7.14 -5.95
N ASP A 63 1.22 -6.22 -5.24
CA ASP A 63 1.85 -5.40 -4.21
C ASP A 63 2.26 -6.23 -3.00
N VAL A 64 1.49 -7.28 -2.67
CA VAL A 64 1.82 -8.22 -1.60
C VAL A 64 3.10 -9.00 -1.91
N ASP A 65 3.28 -9.44 -3.17
CA ASP A 65 4.49 -10.13 -3.59
C ASP A 65 5.71 -9.18 -3.61
N LEU A 66 5.53 -7.93 -4.07
CA LEU A 66 6.58 -6.91 -4.00
C LEU A 66 6.99 -6.64 -2.54
N ALA A 67 6.02 -6.48 -1.65
CA ALA A 67 6.25 -6.20 -0.24
C ALA A 67 6.96 -7.37 0.47
N LYS A 68 6.55 -8.61 0.21
CA LYS A 68 7.20 -9.82 0.73
C LYS A 68 8.67 -9.89 0.32
N GLU A 69 8.97 -9.64 -0.96
CA GLU A 69 10.35 -9.67 -1.44
C GLU A 69 11.18 -8.50 -0.90
N ALA A 70 10.60 -7.29 -0.84
CA ALA A 70 11.26 -6.12 -0.29
C ALA A 70 11.64 -6.31 1.19
N THR A 71 10.70 -6.74 2.01
CA THR A 71 10.94 -6.97 3.46
C THR A 71 11.90 -8.12 3.73
N LYS A 72 11.88 -9.16 2.90
CA LYS A 72 12.87 -10.24 2.92
C LYS A 72 14.30 -9.71 2.67
N ARG A 73 14.49 -8.82 1.68
CA ARG A 73 15.80 -8.18 1.40
C ARG A 73 16.24 -7.26 2.53
N LEU A 74 15.31 -6.62 3.23
CA LEU A 74 15.58 -5.84 4.44
C LEU A 74 15.89 -6.72 5.66
N ASN A 75 15.76 -8.04 5.55
CA ASN A 75 15.85 -8.99 6.66
C ASN A 75 14.91 -8.60 7.84
N ARG A 76 13.68 -8.21 7.49
CA ARG A 76 12.63 -7.85 8.45
C ARG A 76 11.38 -8.65 8.21
N PRO A 77 10.69 -9.13 9.26
CA PRO A 77 9.37 -9.74 9.13
C PRO A 77 8.36 -8.75 8.53
N VAL A 78 7.34 -9.26 7.85
CA VAL A 78 6.21 -8.47 7.35
C VAL A 78 4.89 -8.95 7.96
N GLU A 79 4.02 -8.01 8.29
CA GLU A 79 2.65 -8.24 8.69
C GLU A 79 1.73 -7.45 7.75
N PHE A 80 0.74 -8.11 7.16
CA PHE A 80 -0.28 -7.45 6.35
C PHE A 80 -1.53 -7.23 7.19
N LYS A 81 -1.99 -5.99 7.23
CA LYS A 81 -3.16 -5.57 8.00
C LYS A 81 -4.24 -5.04 7.05
N ALA A 82 -5.36 -5.75 6.99
CA ALA A 82 -6.55 -5.25 6.31
C ALA A 82 -7.07 -4.00 7.03
N ILE A 83 -7.33 -2.94 6.28
CA ILE A 83 -7.85 -1.67 6.78
C ILE A 83 -9.03 -1.20 5.92
N ASP A 84 -9.92 -0.43 6.51
CA ASP A 84 -10.87 0.38 5.74
C ASP A 84 -10.08 1.45 4.96
N TRP A 85 -10.21 1.45 3.62
CA TRP A 85 -9.44 2.32 2.76
C TRP A 85 -9.69 3.81 3.01
N SER A 86 -10.88 4.18 3.43
CA SER A 86 -11.21 5.56 3.81
C SER A 86 -10.43 6.04 5.03
N SER A 87 -9.97 5.12 5.88
CA SER A 87 -9.19 5.42 7.09
C SER A 87 -7.67 5.34 6.93
N LYS A 88 -7.15 4.99 5.74
CA LYS A 88 -5.72 4.71 5.49
C LYS A 88 -4.76 5.76 6.03
N GLU A 89 -5.05 7.05 5.83
CA GLU A 89 -4.19 8.13 6.32
C GLU A 89 -4.14 8.19 7.86
N ALA A 90 -5.28 7.93 8.52
CA ALA A 90 -5.35 7.87 9.98
C ALA A 90 -4.63 6.63 10.54
N GLU A 91 -4.72 5.47 9.85
CA GLU A 91 -3.99 4.26 10.22
C GLU A 91 -2.47 4.50 10.15
N LEU A 92 -1.99 5.10 9.05
CA LEU A 92 -0.58 5.44 8.86
C LEU A 92 -0.10 6.49 9.88
N LYS A 93 -0.84 7.59 10.04
CA LYS A 93 -0.48 8.69 10.95
C LYS A 93 -0.42 8.25 12.40
N SER A 94 -1.28 7.31 12.81
CA SER A 94 -1.31 6.80 14.19
C SER A 94 -0.25 5.72 14.47
N GLY A 95 0.49 5.27 13.45
CA GLY A 95 1.47 4.19 13.57
C GLY A 95 0.83 2.80 13.76
N ARG A 96 -0.45 2.64 13.44
CA ARG A 96 -1.11 1.32 13.40
C ARG A 96 -0.68 0.49 12.20
N VAL A 97 -0.22 1.16 11.14
CA VAL A 97 0.54 0.60 10.03
C VAL A 97 1.79 1.44 9.81
N ASP A 98 2.86 0.84 9.33
CA ASP A 98 4.13 1.52 9.02
C ASP A 98 4.15 2.00 7.56
N ILE A 99 3.44 1.31 6.69
CA ILE A 99 3.42 1.50 5.22
C ILE A 99 1.99 1.30 4.72
N LEU A 100 1.59 2.09 3.70
CA LEU A 100 0.44 1.78 2.84
C LEU A 100 0.96 1.33 1.48
N TRP A 101 0.58 0.11 1.08
CA TRP A 101 1.04 -0.47 -0.17
C TRP A 101 -0.07 -1.29 -0.82
N ASN A 102 -0.85 -0.66 -1.70
CA ASN A 102 -2.02 -1.28 -2.33
C ASN A 102 -2.56 -0.43 -3.50
N GLY A 103 -1.78 -0.28 -4.56
CA GLY A 103 -2.20 0.55 -5.68
C GLY A 103 -2.54 1.98 -5.26
N LEU A 104 -1.71 2.57 -4.42
CA LEU A 104 -1.98 3.90 -3.88
C LEU A 104 -1.47 4.99 -4.82
N ASP A 105 -2.39 5.78 -5.37
CA ASP A 105 -2.04 6.92 -6.22
C ASP A 105 -1.24 7.98 -5.48
N ILE A 106 -0.18 8.43 -6.11
CA ILE A 106 0.60 9.59 -5.70
C ILE A 106 -0.14 10.85 -6.16
N THR A 107 -0.72 11.60 -5.24
CA THR A 107 -1.37 12.88 -5.51
C THR A 107 -0.76 14.00 -4.68
N GLU A 108 -0.83 15.25 -5.16
CA GLU A 108 -0.29 16.40 -4.40
C GLU A 108 -0.95 16.51 -3.02
N LYS A 109 -2.27 16.32 -2.93
CA LYS A 109 -3.01 16.30 -1.67
C LYS A 109 -2.45 15.27 -0.68
N ARG A 110 -2.17 14.05 -1.15
CA ARG A 110 -1.62 12.97 -0.29
C ARG A 110 -0.16 13.25 0.10
N LYS A 111 0.63 13.88 -0.76
CA LYS A 111 2.00 14.31 -0.45
C LYS A 111 2.07 15.34 0.70
N GLU A 112 1.02 16.07 0.97
CA GLU A 112 0.97 16.98 2.12
C GLU A 112 1.08 16.21 3.46
N ASN A 113 0.51 15.00 3.51
CA ASN A 113 0.35 14.20 4.73
C ASN A 113 1.25 12.96 4.80
N MET A 114 1.79 12.50 3.67
CA MET A 114 2.57 11.27 3.56
C MET A 114 3.86 11.47 2.76
N LEU A 115 4.87 10.63 3.01
CA LEU A 115 6.00 10.45 2.11
C LEU A 115 5.68 9.35 1.12
N PHE A 116 6.25 9.44 -0.06
CA PHE A 116 6.10 8.43 -1.09
C PHE A 116 7.43 7.86 -1.57
N SER A 117 7.41 6.63 -2.04
CA SER A 117 8.45 6.07 -2.90
C SER A 117 8.45 6.77 -4.26
N ASP A 118 9.45 6.48 -5.09
CA ASP A 118 9.35 6.71 -6.52
C ASP A 118 8.19 5.89 -7.10
N PRO A 119 7.56 6.35 -8.20
CA PRO A 119 6.49 5.62 -8.87
C PRO A 119 6.95 4.24 -9.34
N TYR A 120 6.10 3.22 -9.13
CA TYR A 120 6.39 1.86 -9.64
C TYR A 120 5.46 1.41 -10.76
N MET A 121 4.31 2.08 -10.97
CA MET A 121 3.32 1.74 -12.00
C MET A 121 2.50 2.96 -12.39
N LYS A 122 2.10 3.03 -13.67
CA LYS A 122 1.14 4.03 -14.17
C LYS A 122 -0.28 3.62 -13.83
N ASN A 123 -1.15 4.62 -13.60
CA ASN A 123 -2.56 4.42 -13.36
C ASN A 123 -3.42 5.49 -14.03
N ARG A 124 -4.68 5.17 -14.26
CA ARG A 124 -5.73 6.10 -14.64
C ARG A 124 -7.08 5.63 -14.11
N GLN A 125 -7.96 6.57 -13.82
CA GLN A 125 -9.33 6.28 -13.43
C GLN A 125 -10.19 6.13 -14.68
N VAL A 126 -10.89 5.02 -14.84
CA VAL A 126 -11.73 4.72 -15.98
C VAL A 126 -13.12 4.28 -15.56
N ILE A 127 -14.04 4.27 -16.50
CA ILE A 127 -15.45 3.94 -16.24
C ILE A 127 -15.76 2.57 -16.80
N PHE A 128 -16.31 1.72 -15.94
CA PHE A 128 -16.87 0.42 -16.30
C PHE A 128 -18.39 0.49 -16.28
N VAL A 129 -19.01 -0.12 -17.29
CA VAL A 129 -20.47 -0.17 -17.47
C VAL A 129 -20.93 -1.60 -17.76
N PRO A 130 -22.23 -1.92 -17.62
CA PRO A 130 -22.76 -3.20 -18.07
C PRO A 130 -22.40 -3.47 -19.53
N VAL A 131 -22.12 -4.72 -19.89
CA VAL A 131 -21.71 -5.11 -21.26
C VAL A 131 -22.70 -4.63 -22.34
N ASN A 132 -24.00 -4.61 -22.03
CA ASN A 132 -25.08 -4.18 -22.91
C ASN A 132 -25.35 -2.67 -22.88
N SER A 133 -24.58 -1.88 -22.14
CA SER A 133 -24.74 -0.43 -22.05
C SER A 133 -24.28 0.25 -23.33
N ASP A 134 -25.00 1.29 -23.78
CA ASP A 134 -24.64 2.14 -24.92
C ASP A 134 -23.79 3.36 -24.50
N ILE A 135 -23.38 3.46 -23.23
CA ILE A 135 -22.57 4.56 -22.70
C ILE A 135 -21.17 4.52 -23.34
N LYS A 136 -20.82 5.61 -24.04
CA LYS A 136 -19.53 5.80 -24.73
C LYS A 136 -18.96 7.20 -24.49
N SER A 137 -19.70 8.07 -23.82
CA SER A 137 -19.27 9.43 -23.53
C SER A 137 -19.76 9.88 -22.17
N LEU A 138 -19.08 10.87 -21.62
CA LEU A 138 -19.44 11.47 -20.33
C LEU A 138 -20.86 12.08 -20.33
N ASP A 139 -21.29 12.64 -21.46
CA ASP A 139 -22.63 13.20 -21.58
C ASP A 139 -23.75 12.16 -21.40
N GLN A 140 -23.50 10.90 -21.73
CA GLN A 140 -24.44 9.81 -21.53
C GLN A 140 -24.54 9.32 -20.08
N LEU A 141 -23.62 9.77 -19.23
CA LEU A 141 -23.65 9.52 -17.78
C LEU A 141 -24.45 10.59 -17.01
N LYS A 142 -24.91 11.66 -17.67
CA LYS A 142 -25.76 12.68 -17.05
C LYS A 142 -27.05 12.06 -16.53
N GLY A 143 -27.34 12.33 -15.26
CA GLY A 143 -28.50 11.79 -14.56
C GLY A 143 -28.43 10.28 -14.24
N LYS A 144 -27.26 9.66 -14.38
CA LYS A 144 -26.99 8.27 -14.02
C LYS A 144 -26.45 8.15 -12.60
N VAL A 145 -26.59 6.96 -12.00
CA VAL A 145 -25.99 6.64 -10.71
C VAL A 145 -24.63 5.99 -10.95
N ILE A 146 -23.57 6.58 -10.41
CA ILE A 146 -22.23 6.03 -10.48
C ILE A 146 -21.75 5.55 -9.12
N GLY A 147 -20.93 4.50 -9.11
CA GLY A 147 -20.28 3.96 -7.91
C GLY A 147 -18.78 4.20 -7.92
N THR A 148 -18.20 4.45 -6.75
CA THR A 148 -16.76 4.46 -6.52
C THR A 148 -16.44 4.05 -5.09
N GLN A 149 -15.17 3.77 -4.77
CA GLN A 149 -14.76 3.45 -3.41
C GLN A 149 -14.52 4.71 -2.58
N SER A 150 -14.92 4.67 -1.30
CA SER A 150 -14.61 5.69 -0.31
C SER A 150 -13.10 5.78 -0.07
N GLY A 151 -12.57 7.01 -0.02
CA GLY A 151 -11.12 7.27 0.12
C GLY A 151 -10.32 7.06 -1.16
N SER A 152 -10.97 6.75 -2.30
CA SER A 152 -10.31 6.60 -3.60
C SER A 152 -9.89 7.94 -4.20
N THR A 153 -9.04 7.90 -5.22
CA THR A 153 -8.67 9.08 -6.02
C THR A 153 -9.86 9.59 -6.81
N THR A 154 -10.77 8.71 -7.24
CA THR A 154 -12.03 9.10 -7.87
C THR A 154 -12.91 9.91 -6.93
N GLU A 155 -13.09 9.46 -5.67
CA GLU A 155 -13.85 10.24 -4.69
C GLU A 155 -13.25 11.62 -4.48
N ASP A 156 -11.91 11.69 -4.28
CA ASP A 156 -11.19 12.95 -4.15
C ASP A 156 -11.41 13.87 -5.37
N PHE A 157 -11.38 13.32 -6.59
CA PHE A 157 -11.64 14.09 -7.81
C PHE A 157 -13.07 14.64 -7.84
N LEU A 158 -14.07 13.81 -7.56
CA LEU A 158 -15.48 14.22 -7.58
C LEU A 158 -15.80 15.24 -6.50
N ASP A 159 -15.25 15.09 -5.30
CA ASP A 159 -15.44 16.02 -4.19
C ASP A 159 -14.80 17.40 -4.48
N ASN A 160 -13.72 17.44 -5.24
CA ASN A 160 -13.05 18.68 -5.64
C ASN A 160 -13.63 19.30 -6.93
N ASN A 161 -14.46 18.58 -7.69
CA ASN A 161 -15.06 19.00 -8.95
C ASN A 161 -16.59 18.90 -8.88
N GLN A 162 -17.21 19.70 -8.02
CA GLN A 162 -18.65 19.66 -7.72
C GLN A 162 -19.54 19.81 -8.97
N ASP A 163 -19.15 20.68 -9.93
CA ASP A 163 -19.89 20.86 -11.18
C ASP A 163 -19.85 19.60 -12.06
N TYR A 164 -18.76 18.84 -11.98
CA TYR A 164 -18.64 17.55 -12.65
C TYR A 164 -19.50 16.51 -11.95
N ALA A 165 -19.42 16.42 -10.61
CA ALA A 165 -20.21 15.49 -9.82
C ALA A 165 -21.73 15.75 -9.92
N ALA A 166 -22.15 17.01 -10.02
CA ALA A 166 -23.56 17.41 -10.14
C ALA A 166 -24.22 16.97 -11.44
N GLN A 167 -23.48 16.47 -12.43
CA GLN A 167 -24.05 15.89 -13.66
C GLN A 167 -24.69 14.53 -13.42
N PHE A 168 -24.26 13.78 -12.39
CA PHE A 168 -24.79 12.49 -12.02
C PHE A 168 -26.04 12.63 -11.15
N ALA A 169 -26.95 11.66 -11.22
CA ALA A 169 -28.09 11.62 -10.30
C ALA A 169 -27.62 11.34 -8.87
N GLU A 170 -26.61 10.47 -8.74
CA GLU A 170 -25.99 10.11 -7.46
C GLU A 170 -24.56 9.60 -7.69
N VAL A 171 -23.66 9.93 -6.75
CA VAL A 171 -22.34 9.30 -6.60
C VAL A 171 -22.40 8.41 -5.37
N LYS A 172 -22.56 7.11 -5.56
CA LYS A 172 -22.64 6.13 -4.49
C LYS A 172 -21.25 5.68 -4.05
N LYS A 173 -20.94 5.87 -2.78
CA LYS A 173 -19.64 5.54 -2.20
C LYS A 173 -19.72 4.19 -1.49
N TYR A 174 -18.78 3.28 -1.82
CA TYR A 174 -18.69 1.91 -1.28
C TYR A 174 -17.46 1.75 -0.39
N GLY A 175 -17.49 0.78 0.53
CA GLY A 175 -16.32 0.42 1.32
C GLY A 175 -15.22 -0.18 0.44
N ASP A 176 -15.62 -1.03 -0.51
CA ASP A 176 -14.73 -1.67 -1.48
C ASP A 176 -15.37 -1.72 -2.89
N TYR A 177 -14.56 -2.04 -3.89
CA TYR A 177 -15.02 -2.14 -5.28
C TYR A 177 -15.80 -3.42 -5.58
N ILE A 178 -15.67 -4.49 -4.76
CA ILE A 178 -16.47 -5.71 -4.93
C ILE A 178 -17.96 -5.36 -4.86
N ASP A 179 -18.36 -4.62 -3.84
CA ASP A 179 -19.75 -4.21 -3.64
C ASP A 179 -20.23 -3.27 -4.76
N ALA A 180 -19.36 -2.37 -5.24
CA ALA A 180 -19.70 -1.50 -6.37
C ALA A 180 -19.96 -2.31 -7.65
N PHE A 181 -19.11 -3.28 -7.99
CA PHE A 181 -19.29 -4.15 -9.15
C PHE A 181 -20.48 -5.08 -9.01
N MET A 182 -20.77 -5.58 -7.80
CA MET A 182 -22.00 -6.34 -7.53
C MET A 182 -23.25 -5.49 -7.74
N ASP A 183 -23.26 -4.24 -7.33
CA ASP A 183 -24.38 -3.32 -7.57
C ASP A 183 -24.51 -2.96 -9.05
N LEU A 184 -23.40 -2.83 -9.77
CA LEU A 184 -23.40 -2.64 -11.24
C LEU A 184 -24.01 -3.84 -11.95
N GLU A 185 -23.62 -5.06 -11.61
CA GLU A 185 -24.14 -6.31 -12.18
C GLU A 185 -25.63 -6.48 -11.92
N ASN A 186 -26.11 -6.08 -10.74
CA ASN A 186 -27.51 -6.11 -10.36
C ASN A 186 -28.34 -4.92 -10.89
N GLY A 187 -27.74 -4.00 -11.64
CA GLY A 187 -28.41 -2.82 -12.22
C GLY A 187 -28.87 -1.80 -11.18
N ARG A 188 -28.25 -1.77 -10.00
CA ARG A 188 -28.54 -0.77 -8.95
C ARG A 188 -27.79 0.52 -9.15
N ILE A 189 -26.69 0.49 -9.93
CA ILE A 189 -25.94 1.62 -10.44
C ILE A 189 -25.72 1.44 -11.94
N ASP A 190 -25.40 2.53 -12.63
CA ASP A 190 -25.24 2.55 -14.10
C ASP A 190 -23.77 2.41 -14.52
N ALA A 191 -22.83 2.77 -13.64
CA ALA A 191 -21.39 2.72 -13.92
C ALA A 191 -20.58 2.64 -12.63
N VAL A 192 -19.36 2.07 -12.72
CA VAL A 192 -18.32 2.13 -11.69
C VAL A 192 -17.14 2.93 -12.22
N VAL A 193 -16.63 3.87 -11.42
CA VAL A 193 -15.39 4.59 -11.71
C VAL A 193 -14.31 4.05 -10.77
N THR A 194 -13.23 3.53 -11.35
CA THR A 194 -12.15 2.87 -10.60
C THR A 194 -10.84 2.93 -11.37
N ASP A 195 -9.76 2.52 -10.72
CA ASP A 195 -8.48 2.27 -11.36
C ASP A 195 -8.63 1.23 -12.47
N GLU A 196 -8.01 1.49 -13.63
CA GLU A 196 -8.11 0.63 -14.81
C GLU A 196 -7.73 -0.83 -14.50
N LEU A 197 -6.67 -1.05 -13.72
CA LEU A 197 -6.21 -2.40 -13.39
C LEU A 197 -7.23 -3.19 -12.57
N ILE A 198 -7.90 -2.54 -11.65
CA ILE A 198 -8.92 -3.16 -10.78
C ILE A 198 -10.14 -3.54 -11.59
N GLY A 199 -10.66 -2.58 -12.35
CA GLY A 199 -11.83 -2.82 -13.20
C GLY A 199 -11.56 -3.86 -14.28
N THR A 200 -10.37 -3.84 -14.90
CA THR A 200 -9.95 -4.86 -15.86
C THR A 200 -9.90 -6.25 -15.25
N TYR A 201 -9.43 -6.37 -14.00
CA TYR A 201 -9.45 -7.66 -13.28
C TYR A 201 -10.88 -8.17 -13.09
N TYR A 202 -11.81 -7.32 -12.62
CA TYR A 202 -13.22 -7.70 -12.48
C TYR A 202 -13.86 -8.05 -13.82
N MET A 203 -13.61 -7.27 -14.86
CA MET A 203 -14.09 -7.54 -16.20
C MET A 203 -13.61 -8.90 -16.72
N GLN A 204 -12.35 -9.29 -16.47
CA GLN A 204 -11.84 -10.59 -16.88
C GLN A 204 -12.49 -11.77 -16.11
N LYS A 205 -12.88 -11.56 -14.85
CA LYS A 205 -13.58 -12.56 -14.05
C LYS A 205 -15.07 -12.67 -14.38
N HIS A 206 -15.65 -11.59 -14.89
CA HIS A 206 -17.07 -11.44 -15.23
C HIS A 206 -17.22 -10.91 -16.67
N ALA A 207 -16.60 -11.62 -17.64
CA ALA A 207 -16.44 -11.16 -19.02
C ALA A 207 -17.77 -10.83 -19.74
N ASP A 208 -18.86 -11.46 -19.33
CA ASP A 208 -20.20 -11.25 -19.89
C ASP A 208 -21.02 -10.16 -19.16
N SER A 209 -20.48 -9.59 -18.08
CA SER A 209 -21.19 -8.63 -17.23
C SER A 209 -20.79 -7.18 -17.51
N PHE A 210 -19.51 -6.91 -17.73
CA PHE A 210 -18.96 -5.56 -17.77
C PHE A 210 -18.12 -5.30 -19.02
N LYS A 211 -17.99 -4.01 -19.35
CA LYS A 211 -16.99 -3.51 -20.30
C LYS A 211 -16.41 -2.20 -19.81
N GLU A 212 -15.14 -1.99 -20.13
CA GLU A 212 -14.45 -0.71 -19.99
C GLU A 212 -14.95 0.26 -21.08
N THR A 213 -15.01 1.54 -20.74
CA THR A 213 -15.24 2.63 -21.69
C THR A 213 -13.92 3.36 -21.94
N ASP A 214 -13.86 4.16 -23.04
CA ASP A 214 -12.70 5.04 -23.29
C ASP A 214 -12.72 6.33 -22.42
N ILE A 215 -13.62 6.41 -21.43
CA ILE A 215 -13.81 7.61 -20.61
C ILE A 215 -12.82 7.57 -19.43
N VAL A 216 -11.88 8.51 -19.42
CA VAL A 216 -10.94 8.73 -18.31
C VAL A 216 -11.49 9.83 -17.41
N VAL A 217 -11.43 9.63 -16.09
CA VAL A 217 -11.88 10.57 -15.07
C VAL A 217 -10.68 11.17 -14.34
N GLY A 218 -10.54 12.48 -14.39
CA GLY A 218 -9.37 13.17 -13.86
C GLY A 218 -8.11 12.98 -14.70
N GLU A 219 -6.97 13.32 -14.11
CA GLU A 219 -5.66 13.16 -14.74
C GLU A 219 -5.07 11.78 -14.43
N PRO A 220 -4.29 11.19 -15.35
CA PRO A 220 -3.55 9.98 -15.05
C PRO A 220 -2.62 10.18 -13.85
N THR A 221 -2.43 9.12 -13.08
CA THR A 221 -1.64 9.11 -11.87
C THR A 221 -0.55 8.04 -11.92
N ASP A 222 0.22 7.94 -10.87
CA ASP A 222 1.21 6.89 -10.66
C ASP A 222 0.94 6.21 -9.31
N PHE A 223 1.11 4.89 -9.22
CA PHE A 223 1.13 4.20 -7.95
C PHE A 223 2.48 4.34 -7.24
N GLY A 224 2.43 4.54 -5.94
CA GLY A 224 3.59 4.59 -5.05
C GLY A 224 3.30 3.95 -3.70
N ILE A 225 4.36 3.74 -2.94
CA ILE A 225 4.31 3.23 -1.58
C ILE A 225 4.30 4.44 -0.64
N ALA A 226 3.37 4.48 0.32
CA ALA A 226 3.29 5.60 1.24
C ALA A 226 3.78 5.25 2.65
N PHE A 227 4.40 6.25 3.28
CA PHE A 227 5.01 6.18 4.60
C PHE A 227 4.57 7.36 5.44
N ALA A 228 4.62 7.21 6.78
CA ALA A 228 4.38 8.33 7.68
C ALA A 228 5.32 9.49 7.36
N LYS A 229 4.83 10.72 7.50
CA LYS A 229 5.55 11.95 7.08
C LYS A 229 6.90 12.14 7.76
N ASP A 230 7.06 11.58 8.94
CA ASP A 230 8.27 11.64 9.77
C ASP A 230 9.15 10.39 9.65
N ASN A 231 8.76 9.37 8.86
CA ASN A 231 9.50 8.12 8.72
C ASN A 231 10.32 8.05 7.42
N GLN A 232 11.16 9.06 7.20
CA GLN A 232 12.06 9.13 6.04
C GLN A 232 13.02 7.93 5.98
N ALA A 233 13.48 7.43 7.12
CA ALA A 233 14.42 6.32 7.17
C ALA A 233 13.84 5.04 6.55
N LEU A 234 12.62 4.65 6.93
CA LEU A 234 11.96 3.47 6.36
C LEU A 234 11.66 3.66 4.88
N ARG A 235 11.23 4.86 4.49
CA ARG A 235 11.00 5.20 3.07
C ARG A 235 12.27 4.99 2.25
N ASP A 236 13.41 5.47 2.72
CA ASP A 236 14.67 5.37 2.00
C ASP A 236 15.20 3.92 1.96
N GLU A 237 15.03 3.15 3.03
CA GLU A 237 15.34 1.72 3.07
C GLU A 237 14.52 0.94 2.03
N VAL A 238 13.20 1.14 2.00
CA VAL A 238 12.31 0.47 1.05
C VAL A 238 12.61 0.93 -0.38
N GLN A 239 12.82 2.24 -0.60
CA GLN A 239 13.18 2.76 -1.92
C GLN A 239 14.46 2.14 -2.47
N LYS A 240 15.49 2.02 -1.63
CA LYS A 240 16.74 1.38 -2.03
C LYS A 240 16.50 -0.05 -2.50
N VAL A 241 15.73 -0.83 -1.75
CA VAL A 241 15.41 -2.21 -2.11
C VAL A 241 14.57 -2.28 -3.38
N MET A 242 13.59 -1.39 -3.56
CA MET A 242 12.82 -1.31 -4.80
C MET A 242 13.71 -1.04 -6.02
N ASN A 243 14.71 -0.17 -5.88
CA ASN A 243 15.69 0.09 -6.94
C ASN A 243 16.55 -1.15 -7.25
N GLU A 244 16.96 -1.92 -6.25
CA GLU A 244 17.66 -3.19 -6.42
C GLU A 244 16.78 -4.22 -7.13
N MET A 245 15.51 -4.38 -6.71
CA MET A 245 14.54 -5.27 -7.33
C MET A 245 14.21 -4.91 -8.77
N LYS A 246 14.24 -3.62 -9.09
CA LYS A 246 14.09 -3.11 -10.46
C LYS A 246 15.33 -3.46 -11.30
N ALA A 247 16.52 -3.21 -10.77
CA ALA A 247 17.78 -3.43 -11.48
C ALA A 247 18.05 -4.91 -11.79
N ASP A 248 17.66 -5.83 -10.91
CA ASP A 248 17.84 -7.28 -11.12
C ASP A 248 16.65 -7.98 -11.81
N GLY A 249 15.62 -7.21 -12.19
CA GLY A 249 14.44 -7.70 -12.91
C GLY A 249 13.41 -8.42 -12.06
N THR A 250 13.52 -8.38 -10.73
CA THR A 250 12.55 -9.01 -9.82
C THR A 250 11.16 -8.38 -9.95
N ILE A 251 11.08 -7.04 -10.03
CA ILE A 251 9.80 -6.34 -10.23
C ILE A 251 9.13 -6.79 -11.54
N ALA A 252 9.89 -6.86 -12.63
CA ALA A 252 9.39 -7.31 -13.92
C ALA A 252 8.82 -8.73 -13.86
N LYS A 253 9.52 -9.67 -13.19
CA LYS A 253 9.05 -11.05 -13.01
C LYS A 253 7.75 -11.14 -12.19
N ILE A 254 7.62 -10.31 -11.14
CA ILE A 254 6.39 -10.25 -10.35
C ILE A 254 5.26 -9.65 -11.21
N SER A 255 5.55 -8.62 -12.01
CA SER A 255 4.58 -8.05 -12.95
C SER A 255 4.13 -9.07 -14.00
N GLU A 256 5.05 -9.83 -14.59
CA GLU A 256 4.73 -10.91 -15.53
C GLU A 256 3.85 -11.99 -14.91
N LYS A 257 4.08 -12.35 -13.65
CA LYS A 257 3.25 -13.32 -12.92
C LYS A 257 1.80 -12.87 -12.82
N TRP A 258 1.54 -11.59 -12.53
CA TRP A 258 0.21 -11.07 -12.24
C TRP A 258 -0.52 -10.53 -13.47
N PHE A 259 0.23 -9.98 -14.45
CA PHE A 259 -0.34 -9.28 -15.61
C PHE A 259 0.03 -9.92 -16.95
N GLY A 260 0.83 -11.00 -16.94
CA GLY A 260 1.31 -11.65 -18.17
C GLY A 260 2.38 -10.86 -18.93
N LYS A 261 2.75 -9.67 -18.46
CA LYS A 261 3.78 -8.78 -19.01
C LYS A 261 4.29 -7.82 -17.95
N ASP A 262 5.46 -7.21 -18.20
CA ASP A 262 5.95 -6.11 -17.36
C ASP A 262 5.23 -4.81 -17.73
N ILE A 263 4.42 -4.29 -16.78
CA ILE A 263 3.70 -3.02 -16.87
C ILE A 263 4.22 -1.97 -15.88
N THR A 264 5.35 -2.22 -15.25
CA THR A 264 5.93 -1.33 -14.24
C THR A 264 6.67 -0.15 -14.89
N THR A 265 6.86 0.92 -14.13
CA THR A 265 7.65 2.08 -14.59
C THR A 265 9.13 1.72 -14.74
N LYS A 266 9.76 2.19 -15.81
CA LYS A 266 11.19 1.94 -16.11
C LYS A 266 12.12 3.00 -15.52
#